data_3966f9b749c3200da91c44e48add8908
#
_entry.id   3966f9b749c3200da91c44e48add8908
#
_cell.length_a   1.000
_cell.length_b   1.000
_cell.length_c   1.000
_cell.angle_alpha   90.00
_cell.angle_beta   90.00
_cell.angle_gamma   90.00
#
_symmetry.space_group_name_H-M   'P 1'
#
loop_
_entity.id
_entity.type
_entity.pdbx_description
1 polymer ?
#
loop_
_entity_poly.entity_id
_entity_poly.type
_entity_poly.pdbx_seq_one_letter_code
_entity_poly.pdbx_strand_id
1 'polypeptide(L)'
;MVERTGLNGSRPFSEPSLFWQELARKHGDDLERHGLHLVKRRQALRYFNWRWRWGGMRRSRQFRFLFSHSTPLTILRCLFTPARLSGPSWHAVPWTRRERWLYVFAVRLLWEYTRRHDELGVLSLPEPQLGNPLPVQWDGRLISQDLANSALEANAIARALDGASPGSIVEVGAGYGRTAYALLKVFPKATHTVVDIEPALTISRWYLTSLFPGARLRFLQPEEAQRLREGSADLVVSISSLHEMRRDQVQAYLDLFDRIAGGGVVYLKQWERWTNPVDGVTLAFDEYPVPTGWRSVFDEVAPVQTNFRHAAWRVPSA
;
A
#
# COMPACT_ATOMS: atom_id res chain seq x y z
N MET A 1 -22.73 -8.54 35.00
CA MET A 1 -23.05 -9.64 34.04
C MET A 1 -23.50 -8.96 32.77
N VAL A 2 -22.58 -8.70 31.83
CA VAL A 2 -22.88 -8.07 30.55
C VAL A 2 -23.09 -9.20 29.55
N GLU A 3 -24.28 -9.32 29.06
CA GLU A 3 -24.67 -10.28 28.04
C GLU A 3 -23.74 -10.15 26.82
N ARG A 4 -22.99 -11.20 26.54
CA ARG A 4 -22.37 -11.41 25.24
C ARG A 4 -23.48 -11.68 24.24
N THR A 5 -23.96 -10.63 23.56
CA THR A 5 -24.80 -10.76 22.39
C THR A 5 -24.05 -11.59 21.34
N GLY A 6 -24.62 -12.75 21.06
CA GLY A 6 -24.06 -13.73 20.13
C GLY A 6 -23.79 -13.12 18.77
N LEU A 7 -22.52 -13.08 18.37
CA LEU A 7 -22.12 -12.87 17.00
C LEU A 7 -22.61 -14.06 16.18
N ASN A 8 -23.64 -13.85 15.42
CA ASN A 8 -24.10 -14.76 14.37
C ASN A 8 -22.88 -15.14 13.53
N GLY A 9 -22.62 -16.45 13.40
CA GLY A 9 -21.46 -17.14 12.82
C GLY A 9 -20.75 -16.54 11.61
N SER A 10 -20.35 -15.26 11.69
CA SER A 10 -19.52 -14.61 10.67
C SER A 10 -18.14 -15.27 10.70
N ARG A 11 -17.67 -15.67 9.53
CA ARG A 11 -16.31 -16.21 9.32
C ARG A 11 -15.44 -15.08 8.80
N PRO A 12 -14.80 -14.27 9.67
CA PRO A 12 -14.18 -12.99 9.28
C PRO A 12 -13.08 -13.14 8.21
N PHE A 13 -12.45 -14.32 8.13
CA PHE A 13 -11.39 -14.57 7.15
C PHE A 13 -11.88 -15.18 5.84
N SER A 14 -13.02 -15.89 5.83
CA SER A 14 -13.52 -16.58 4.64
C SER A 14 -14.60 -15.82 3.87
N GLU A 15 -15.12 -14.74 4.44
CA GLU A 15 -16.16 -13.92 3.80
C GLU A 15 -15.67 -12.48 3.61
N PRO A 16 -15.11 -12.13 2.44
CA PRO A 16 -14.70 -10.75 2.16
C PRO A 16 -15.85 -9.76 2.32
N SER A 17 -15.55 -8.49 2.63
CA SER A 17 -16.55 -7.43 2.66
C SER A 17 -17.28 -7.33 1.31
N LEU A 18 -18.51 -6.81 1.30
CA LEU A 18 -19.28 -6.62 0.05
C LEU A 18 -18.50 -5.76 -0.95
N PHE A 19 -17.77 -4.77 -0.48
CA PHE A 19 -16.89 -3.96 -1.32
C PHE A 19 -15.85 -4.81 -2.06
N TRP A 20 -15.17 -5.70 -1.33
CA TRP A 20 -14.16 -6.58 -1.91
C TRP A 20 -14.75 -7.67 -2.80
N GLN A 21 -15.94 -8.18 -2.48
CA GLN A 21 -16.63 -9.13 -3.37
C GLN A 21 -16.94 -8.49 -4.73
N GLU A 22 -17.46 -7.26 -4.73
CA GLU A 22 -17.74 -6.53 -5.98
C GLU A 22 -16.44 -6.18 -6.74
N LEU A 23 -15.41 -5.72 -6.03
CA LEU A 23 -14.14 -5.36 -6.63
C LEU A 23 -13.39 -6.59 -7.18
N ALA A 24 -13.39 -7.71 -6.45
CA ALA A 24 -12.78 -8.96 -6.87
C ALA A 24 -13.44 -9.49 -8.16
N ARG A 25 -14.76 -9.43 -8.26
CA ARG A 25 -15.47 -9.79 -9.49
C ARG A 25 -15.04 -8.92 -10.67
N LYS A 26 -15.00 -7.60 -10.50
CA LYS A 26 -14.56 -6.66 -11.55
C LYS A 26 -13.09 -6.89 -11.96
N HIS A 27 -12.23 -7.15 -10.99
CA HIS A 27 -10.82 -7.43 -11.24
C HIS A 27 -10.64 -8.79 -11.93
N GLY A 28 -11.40 -9.82 -11.52
CA GLY A 28 -11.41 -11.13 -12.17
C GLY A 28 -11.79 -11.02 -13.63
N ASP A 29 -12.92 -10.37 -13.93
CA ASP A 29 -13.39 -10.13 -15.31
C ASP A 29 -12.34 -9.40 -16.17
N ASP A 30 -11.66 -8.40 -15.60
CA ASP A 30 -10.62 -7.66 -16.33
C ASP A 30 -9.34 -8.50 -16.52
N LEU A 31 -8.98 -9.32 -15.54
CA LEU A 31 -7.84 -10.20 -15.59
C LEU A 31 -8.03 -11.31 -16.63
N GLU A 32 -9.21 -11.91 -16.70
CA GLU A 32 -9.55 -12.93 -17.70
C GLU A 32 -9.50 -12.36 -19.10
N ARG A 33 -10.04 -11.16 -19.32
CA ARG A 33 -10.10 -10.54 -20.67
C ARG A 33 -8.75 -10.02 -21.15
N HIS A 34 -7.89 -9.56 -20.27
CA HIS A 34 -6.72 -8.74 -20.64
C HIS A 34 -5.39 -9.26 -20.11
N GLY A 35 -5.41 -10.24 -19.21
CA GLY A 35 -4.23 -10.86 -18.63
C GLY A 35 -3.45 -9.96 -17.66
N LEU A 36 -2.47 -10.55 -17.00
CA LEU A 36 -1.62 -9.92 -15.99
C LEU A 36 -0.76 -8.77 -16.53
N HIS A 37 -0.38 -8.82 -17.81
CA HIS A 37 0.50 -7.82 -18.44
C HIS A 37 -0.10 -6.41 -18.53
N LEU A 38 -1.42 -6.24 -18.27
CA LEU A 38 -2.09 -4.94 -18.25
C LEU A 38 -2.59 -4.52 -16.85
N VAL A 39 -2.25 -5.25 -15.80
CA VAL A 39 -2.78 -5.06 -14.45
C VAL A 39 -2.65 -3.62 -13.92
N LYS A 40 -1.55 -2.94 -14.20
CA LYS A 40 -1.33 -1.54 -13.81
C LYS A 40 -2.00 -0.53 -14.75
N ARG A 41 -2.64 -0.97 -15.81
CA ARG A 41 -3.22 -0.12 -16.85
C ARG A 41 -4.74 -0.14 -16.90
N ARG A 42 -5.36 -1.26 -16.56
CA ARG A 42 -6.80 -1.46 -16.71
C ARG A 42 -7.61 -0.61 -15.72
N GLN A 43 -8.83 -0.24 -16.11
CA GLN A 43 -9.64 0.69 -15.32
C GLN A 43 -10.13 0.08 -14.00
N ALA A 44 -10.53 -1.17 -13.99
CA ALA A 44 -10.93 -1.87 -12.78
C ALA A 44 -9.73 -2.06 -11.83
N LEU A 45 -8.55 -2.36 -12.39
CA LEU A 45 -7.31 -2.54 -11.66
C LEU A 45 -6.62 -1.20 -11.29
N ARG A 46 -7.12 -0.07 -11.76
CA ARG A 46 -6.65 1.28 -11.37
C ARG A 46 -6.94 1.64 -9.92
N TYR A 47 -7.67 0.83 -9.21
CA TYR A 47 -7.80 0.95 -7.77
C TYR A 47 -6.41 1.00 -7.10
N PHE A 48 -5.44 0.32 -7.66
CA PHE A 48 -4.05 0.32 -7.20
C PHE A 48 -3.21 1.50 -7.70
N ASN A 49 -3.77 2.35 -8.59
CA ASN A 49 -3.05 3.48 -9.20
C ASN A 49 -3.87 4.76 -9.11
N TRP A 50 -3.25 5.80 -8.58
CA TRP A 50 -3.89 7.12 -8.51
C TRP A 50 -4.06 7.77 -9.88
N ARG A 51 -5.21 8.40 -10.06
CA ARG A 51 -5.50 9.25 -11.21
C ARG A 51 -5.71 10.69 -10.76
N TRP A 52 -4.80 11.55 -11.15
CA TRP A 52 -4.92 12.98 -10.94
C TRP A 52 -5.83 13.59 -12.00
N ARG A 53 -6.98 14.13 -11.59
CA ARG A 53 -7.86 14.92 -12.45
C ARG A 53 -7.71 16.40 -12.12
N TRP A 54 -7.75 17.29 -13.14
CA TRP A 54 -7.57 18.73 -12.96
C TRP A 54 -8.51 19.35 -11.92
N GLY A 55 -9.82 19.06 -11.97
CA GLY A 55 -10.78 19.60 -11.01
C GLY A 55 -10.60 19.08 -9.58
N GLY A 56 -10.01 17.87 -9.41
CA GLY A 56 -9.70 17.28 -8.10
C GLY A 56 -8.40 17.80 -7.50
N MET A 57 -7.45 18.26 -8.32
CA MET A 57 -6.11 18.61 -7.85
C MET A 57 -6.07 19.84 -6.93
N ARG A 58 -6.80 20.91 -7.27
CA ARG A 58 -6.91 22.10 -6.40
C ARG A 58 -7.54 21.79 -5.03
N ARG A 59 -8.41 20.78 -4.97
CA ARG A 59 -9.07 20.31 -3.76
C ARG A 59 -8.30 19.17 -3.07
N SER A 60 -7.32 18.58 -3.74
CA SER A 60 -6.53 17.46 -3.20
C SER A 60 -5.66 17.94 -2.04
N ARG A 61 -5.89 17.39 -0.86
CA ARG A 61 -5.05 17.61 0.33
C ARG A 61 -3.59 17.28 0.04
N GLN A 62 -3.33 16.25 -0.71
CA GLN A 62 -2.00 15.77 -1.07
C GLN A 62 -1.26 16.74 -1.98
N PHE A 63 -1.94 17.27 -2.99
CA PHE A 63 -1.31 18.29 -3.84
C PHE A 63 -0.97 19.55 -3.06
N ARG A 64 -1.88 19.99 -2.18
CA ARG A 64 -1.61 21.13 -1.29
C ARG A 64 -0.43 20.86 -0.37
N PHE A 65 -0.35 19.64 0.19
CA PHE A 65 0.79 19.20 1.00
C PHE A 65 2.10 19.30 0.20
N LEU A 66 2.16 18.65 -0.97
CA LEU A 66 3.36 18.68 -1.81
C LEU A 66 3.77 20.10 -2.20
N PHE A 67 2.80 20.93 -2.53
CA PHE A 67 3.07 22.32 -2.93
C PHE A 67 3.59 23.15 -1.76
N SER A 68 2.99 23.02 -0.57
CA SER A 68 3.42 23.77 0.63
C SER A 68 4.78 23.29 1.19
N HIS A 69 5.17 22.04 0.91
CA HIS A 69 6.47 21.47 1.34
C HIS A 69 7.53 21.52 0.23
N SER A 70 7.25 22.19 -0.88
CA SER A 70 8.22 22.38 -1.97
C SER A 70 8.76 23.80 -1.95
N THR A 71 10.07 23.94 -2.12
CA THR A 71 10.69 25.25 -2.30
C THR A 71 10.32 25.85 -3.67
N PRO A 72 10.33 27.18 -3.85
CA PRO A 72 10.12 27.81 -5.16
C PRO A 72 11.05 27.22 -6.24
N LEU A 73 12.31 26.97 -5.90
CA LEU A 73 13.27 26.35 -6.82
C LEU A 73 12.87 24.92 -7.23
N THR A 74 12.37 24.12 -6.29
CA THR A 74 11.84 22.76 -6.60
C THR A 74 10.64 22.84 -7.54
N ILE A 75 9.72 23.78 -7.28
CA ILE A 75 8.55 23.98 -8.14
C ILE A 75 8.98 24.40 -9.55
N LEU A 76 9.87 25.38 -9.67
CA LEU A 76 10.42 25.82 -10.95
C LEU A 76 11.14 24.68 -11.69
N ARG A 77 11.97 23.90 -11.01
CA ARG A 77 12.60 22.70 -11.58
C ARG A 77 11.55 21.73 -12.12
N CYS A 78 10.52 21.41 -11.33
CA CYS A 78 9.43 20.53 -11.76
C CYS A 78 8.58 21.11 -12.90
N LEU A 79 8.52 22.41 -13.09
CA LEU A 79 7.79 23.06 -14.19
C LEU A 79 8.60 23.07 -15.49
N PHE A 80 9.86 23.43 -15.43
CA PHE A 80 10.66 23.77 -16.60
C PHE A 80 11.63 22.68 -17.06
N THR A 81 12.02 21.72 -16.20
CA THR A 81 12.83 20.59 -16.65
C THR A 81 12.00 19.65 -17.53
N PRO A 82 12.49 19.24 -18.69
CA PRO A 82 11.78 18.34 -19.57
C PRO A 82 11.43 17.01 -18.88
N ALA A 83 10.18 16.60 -19.01
CA ALA A 83 9.70 15.31 -18.52
C ALA A 83 8.52 14.83 -19.35
N ARG A 84 8.35 13.52 -19.47
CA ARG A 84 7.26 12.94 -20.25
C ARG A 84 6.75 11.66 -19.64
N LEU A 85 5.49 11.36 -19.89
CA LEU A 85 4.98 10.01 -19.65
C LEU A 85 5.77 9.00 -20.48
N SER A 86 6.03 7.85 -19.89
CA SER A 86 6.75 6.74 -20.51
C SER A 86 6.02 5.44 -20.24
N GLY A 87 6.66 4.34 -20.59
CA GLY A 87 6.11 2.98 -20.44
C GLY A 87 5.57 2.44 -21.77
N PRO A 88 5.29 1.12 -21.85
CA PRO A 88 5.01 0.43 -23.11
C PRO A 88 3.82 0.99 -23.90
N SER A 89 2.80 1.50 -23.23
CA SER A 89 1.56 1.96 -23.88
C SER A 89 1.09 3.33 -23.35
N TRP A 90 2.01 4.22 -23.02
CA TRP A 90 1.63 5.53 -22.48
C TRP A 90 0.72 6.35 -23.41
N HIS A 91 0.90 6.20 -24.72
CA HIS A 91 0.11 6.87 -25.76
C HIS A 91 -1.36 6.43 -25.79
N ALA A 92 -1.66 5.20 -25.38
CA ALA A 92 -3.02 4.67 -25.31
C ALA A 92 -3.81 5.14 -24.06
N VAL A 93 -3.24 6.01 -23.22
CA VAL A 93 -3.93 6.54 -22.06
C VAL A 93 -4.94 7.61 -22.50
N PRO A 94 -6.23 7.46 -22.17
CA PRO A 94 -7.28 8.38 -22.59
C PRO A 94 -7.27 9.66 -21.72
N TRP A 95 -6.12 10.29 -21.61
CA TRP A 95 -5.95 11.52 -20.86
C TRP A 95 -5.71 12.69 -21.82
N THR A 96 -6.30 13.83 -21.51
CA THR A 96 -6.02 15.10 -22.18
C THR A 96 -4.56 15.51 -21.97
N ARG A 97 -4.05 16.42 -22.81
CA ARG A 97 -2.71 16.99 -22.64
C ARG A 97 -2.52 17.63 -21.26
N ARG A 98 -3.55 18.30 -20.73
CA ARG A 98 -3.55 18.91 -19.41
C ARG A 98 -3.46 17.88 -18.28
N GLU A 99 -4.23 16.78 -18.36
CA GLU A 99 -4.18 15.70 -17.36
C GLU A 99 -2.81 15.01 -17.34
N ARG A 100 -2.21 14.78 -18.51
CA ARG A 100 -0.85 14.21 -18.61
C ARG A 100 0.17 15.14 -17.99
N TRP A 101 0.13 16.42 -18.30
CA TRP A 101 1.03 17.42 -17.73
C TRP A 101 0.92 17.47 -16.20
N LEU A 102 -0.31 17.49 -15.68
CA LEU A 102 -0.57 17.50 -14.24
C LEU A 102 -0.03 16.26 -13.53
N TYR A 103 -0.27 15.10 -14.11
CA TYR A 103 0.23 13.85 -13.57
C TYR A 103 1.77 13.88 -13.50
N VAL A 104 2.41 14.26 -14.60
CA VAL A 104 3.86 14.39 -14.68
C VAL A 104 4.39 15.39 -13.65
N PHE A 105 3.73 16.52 -13.49
CA PHE A 105 4.11 17.54 -12.51
C PHE A 105 3.95 17.04 -11.06
N ALA A 106 2.81 16.43 -10.75
CA ALA A 106 2.54 15.89 -9.41
C ALA A 106 3.50 14.76 -9.02
N VAL A 107 3.80 13.84 -9.96
CA VAL A 107 4.78 12.76 -9.72
C VAL A 107 6.17 13.31 -9.43
N ARG A 108 6.59 14.38 -10.15
CA ARG A 108 7.88 15.04 -9.89
C ARG A 108 7.93 15.71 -8.52
N LEU A 109 6.87 16.43 -8.13
CA LEU A 109 6.81 17.06 -6.80
C LEU A 109 6.87 15.98 -5.70
N LEU A 110 6.12 14.90 -5.87
CA LEU A 110 6.15 13.77 -4.94
C LEU A 110 7.56 13.18 -4.85
N TRP A 111 8.19 12.95 -6.00
CA TRP A 111 9.55 12.41 -6.06
C TRP A 111 10.57 13.31 -5.35
N GLU A 112 10.53 14.62 -5.59
CA GLU A 112 11.44 15.57 -4.94
C GLU A 112 11.18 15.69 -3.44
N TYR A 113 9.94 15.58 -3.01
CA TYR A 113 9.60 15.47 -1.59
C TYR A 113 10.20 14.21 -0.98
N THR A 114 9.91 13.05 -1.58
CA THR A 114 10.36 11.75 -1.08
C THR A 114 11.88 11.66 -1.05
N ARG A 115 12.57 12.17 -2.07
CA ARG A 115 14.04 12.15 -2.15
C ARG A 115 14.73 12.78 -0.94
N ARG A 116 14.09 13.72 -0.28
CA ARG A 116 14.61 14.37 0.94
C ARG A 116 14.36 13.56 2.21
N HIS A 117 13.54 12.52 2.13
CA HIS A 117 13.13 11.68 3.26
C HIS A 117 13.43 10.19 3.02
N ASP A 118 14.16 9.87 1.96
CA ASP A 118 14.51 8.50 1.60
C ASP A 118 15.92 8.15 2.12
N GLU A 119 16.01 7.86 3.41
CA GLU A 119 17.24 7.48 4.09
C GLU A 119 17.72 6.09 3.68
N LEU A 120 16.79 5.21 3.29
CA LEU A 120 17.07 3.86 2.84
C LEU A 120 17.53 3.77 1.38
N GLY A 121 17.43 4.86 0.62
CA GLY A 121 17.77 4.86 -0.80
C GLY A 121 16.82 4.04 -1.68
N VAL A 122 15.56 3.85 -1.26
CA VAL A 122 14.56 3.11 -2.03
C VAL A 122 14.32 3.73 -3.40
N LEU A 123 14.42 5.04 -3.51
CA LEU A 123 14.29 5.73 -4.79
C LEU A 123 15.41 5.41 -5.79
N SER A 124 16.54 4.82 -5.35
CA SER A 124 17.59 4.34 -6.26
C SER A 124 17.16 3.09 -7.03
N LEU A 125 16.16 2.36 -6.56
CA LEU A 125 15.65 1.16 -7.21
C LEU A 125 15.10 1.46 -8.60
N PRO A 126 15.21 0.51 -9.55
CA PRO A 126 14.60 0.67 -10.86
C PRO A 126 13.06 0.66 -10.76
N GLU A 127 12.39 1.44 -11.60
CA GLU A 127 10.93 1.36 -11.74
C GLU A 127 10.55 0.11 -12.54
N PRO A 128 9.84 -0.87 -11.95
CA PRO A 128 9.47 -2.09 -12.65
C PRO A 128 8.47 -1.81 -13.77
N GLN A 129 8.78 -2.29 -14.98
CA GLN A 129 7.91 -2.14 -16.15
C GLN A 129 6.82 -3.21 -16.27
N LEU A 130 6.83 -4.17 -15.35
CA LEU A 130 5.87 -5.27 -15.31
C LEU A 130 4.45 -4.76 -15.01
N GLY A 131 3.44 -5.29 -15.68
CA GLY A 131 2.05 -4.86 -15.54
C GLY A 131 1.71 -3.58 -16.30
N ASN A 132 2.60 -3.11 -17.17
CA ASN A 132 2.41 -1.93 -18.02
C ASN A 132 2.11 -0.63 -17.24
N PRO A 133 3.03 -0.18 -16.35
CA PRO A 133 2.86 1.03 -15.56
C PRO A 133 2.87 2.30 -16.40
N LEU A 134 2.64 3.44 -15.74
CA LEU A 134 2.74 4.79 -16.28
C LEU A 134 3.86 5.58 -15.58
N PRO A 135 5.13 5.21 -15.73
CA PRO A 135 6.20 5.98 -15.15
C PRO A 135 6.40 7.29 -15.90
N VAL A 136 7.09 8.20 -15.24
CA VAL A 136 7.54 9.47 -15.81
C VAL A 136 9.02 9.36 -16.10
N GLN A 137 9.42 9.62 -17.34
CA GLN A 137 10.82 9.79 -17.70
C GLN A 137 11.26 11.18 -17.25
N TRP A 138 12.18 11.27 -16.31
CA TRP A 138 12.69 12.50 -15.77
C TRP A 138 14.10 12.30 -15.22
N ASP A 139 14.97 13.30 -15.46
CA ASP A 139 16.33 13.33 -14.93
C ASP A 139 17.13 12.04 -15.23
N GLY A 140 17.02 11.55 -16.47
CA GLY A 140 17.70 10.35 -16.94
C GLY A 140 17.14 9.01 -16.49
N ARG A 141 16.06 9.00 -15.71
CA ARG A 141 15.48 7.76 -15.16
C ARG A 141 13.95 7.72 -15.24
N LEU A 142 13.40 6.53 -15.00
CA LEU A 142 11.96 6.35 -14.80
C LEU A 142 11.63 6.53 -13.32
N ILE A 143 10.62 7.35 -13.03
CA ILE A 143 10.08 7.62 -11.71
C ILE A 143 8.59 7.34 -11.68
N SER A 144 8.05 6.97 -10.52
CA SER A 144 6.62 6.74 -10.32
C SER A 144 6.13 7.23 -8.96
N GLN A 145 4.82 7.44 -8.87
CA GLN A 145 4.19 7.69 -7.57
C GLN A 145 4.25 6.44 -6.68
N ASP A 146 4.21 5.25 -7.27
CA ASP A 146 4.20 3.99 -6.53
C ASP A 146 5.52 3.78 -5.79
N LEU A 147 6.64 3.94 -6.49
CA LEU A 147 7.97 3.82 -5.87
C LEU A 147 8.20 4.93 -4.83
N ALA A 148 7.77 6.15 -5.12
CA ALA A 148 7.89 7.26 -4.18
C ALA A 148 7.09 7.03 -2.89
N ASN A 149 5.83 6.56 -2.99
CA ASN A 149 5.04 6.23 -1.81
C ASN A 149 5.64 5.03 -1.04
N SER A 150 6.12 4.00 -1.76
CA SER A 150 6.77 2.85 -1.12
C SER A 150 8.05 3.24 -0.39
N ALA A 151 8.79 4.23 -0.89
CA ALA A 151 9.96 4.75 -0.20
C ALA A 151 9.58 5.43 1.12
N LEU A 152 8.55 6.27 1.14
CA LEU A 152 8.06 6.89 2.39
C LEU A 152 7.58 5.84 3.39
N GLU A 153 6.88 4.81 2.92
CA GLU A 153 6.38 3.72 3.76
C GLU A 153 7.53 2.86 4.31
N ALA A 154 8.50 2.48 3.47
CA ALA A 154 9.66 1.70 3.90
C ALA A 154 10.51 2.47 4.94
N ASN A 155 10.71 3.77 4.76
CA ASN A 155 11.42 4.60 5.74
C ASN A 155 10.65 4.73 7.06
N ALA A 156 9.31 4.84 7.03
CA ALA A 156 8.49 4.83 8.25
C ALA A 156 8.55 3.46 8.98
N ILE A 157 8.55 2.36 8.21
CA ILE A 157 8.72 1.00 8.75
C ILE A 157 10.10 0.84 9.39
N ALA A 158 11.17 1.29 8.73
CA ALA A 158 12.53 1.23 9.29
C ALA A 158 12.68 2.05 10.57
N ARG A 159 12.04 3.23 10.63
CA ARG A 159 11.94 4.02 11.87
C ARG A 159 11.28 3.22 13.01
N ALA A 160 10.22 2.46 12.70
CA ALA A 160 9.55 1.62 13.70
C ALA A 160 10.41 0.43 14.16
N LEU A 161 11.21 -0.12 13.26
CA LEU A 161 12.13 -1.22 13.55
C LEU A 161 13.35 -0.81 14.37
N ASP A 162 13.67 0.50 14.41
CA ASP A 162 14.76 1.06 15.23
C ASP A 162 16.12 0.36 14.98
N GLY A 163 16.48 0.23 13.71
CA GLY A 163 17.71 -0.42 13.26
C GLY A 163 17.67 -1.95 13.20
N ALA A 164 16.60 -2.60 13.66
CA ALA A 164 16.45 -4.04 13.53
C ALA A 164 16.14 -4.44 12.07
N SER A 165 16.68 -5.59 11.65
CA SER A 165 16.37 -6.18 10.34
C SER A 165 15.45 -7.38 10.55
N PRO A 166 14.19 -7.33 10.06
CA PRO A 166 13.25 -8.42 10.20
C PRO A 166 13.71 -9.64 9.37
N GLY A 167 13.65 -10.83 9.96
CA GLY A 167 13.84 -12.11 9.28
C GLY A 167 12.55 -12.61 8.63
N SER A 168 11.40 -12.13 9.13
CA SER A 168 10.05 -12.53 8.70
C SER A 168 9.13 -11.32 8.63
N ILE A 169 8.50 -11.13 7.46
CA ILE A 169 7.54 -10.05 7.19
C ILE A 169 6.22 -10.67 6.76
N VAL A 170 5.11 -10.23 7.35
CA VAL A 170 3.76 -10.56 6.92
C VAL A 170 3.07 -9.30 6.44
N GLU A 171 2.70 -9.23 5.16
CA GLU A 171 1.98 -8.11 4.56
C GLU A 171 0.55 -8.52 4.24
N VAL A 172 -0.43 -7.83 4.86
CA VAL A 172 -1.86 -8.08 4.67
C VAL A 172 -2.46 -7.00 3.77
N GLY A 173 -3.02 -7.44 2.63
CA GLY A 173 -3.57 -6.55 1.62
C GLY A 173 -2.50 -5.91 0.74
N ALA A 174 -1.55 -6.71 0.23
CA ALA A 174 -0.44 -6.23 -0.60
C ALA A 174 -0.86 -5.68 -1.97
N GLY A 175 -2.08 -5.96 -2.41
CA GLY A 175 -2.57 -5.61 -3.74
C GLY A 175 -1.71 -6.26 -4.82
N TYR A 176 -1.05 -5.47 -5.67
CA TYR A 176 -0.13 -6.05 -6.66
C TYR A 176 1.32 -6.27 -6.12
N GLY A 177 1.60 -5.92 -4.88
CA GLY A 177 2.92 -6.08 -4.25
C GLY A 177 3.84 -4.86 -4.34
N ARG A 178 3.27 -3.65 -4.36
CA ARG A 178 4.02 -2.39 -4.44
C ARG A 178 4.99 -2.20 -3.28
N THR A 179 4.49 -2.34 -2.05
CA THR A 179 5.29 -2.16 -0.83
C THR A 179 6.23 -3.35 -0.65
N ALA A 180 5.75 -4.58 -0.91
CA ALA A 180 6.59 -5.77 -0.92
C ALA A 180 7.83 -5.63 -1.82
N TYR A 181 7.68 -5.00 -3.01
CA TYR A 181 8.82 -4.71 -3.89
C TYR A 181 9.92 -3.91 -3.18
N ALA A 182 9.55 -2.84 -2.48
CA ALA A 182 10.51 -2.02 -1.73
C ALA A 182 11.11 -2.79 -0.55
N LEU A 183 10.27 -3.45 0.25
CA LEU A 183 10.71 -4.20 1.44
C LEU A 183 11.62 -5.38 1.10
N LEU A 184 11.37 -6.09 0.00
CA LEU A 184 12.25 -7.16 -0.47
C LEU A 184 13.65 -6.67 -0.89
N LYS A 185 13.74 -5.41 -1.35
CA LYS A 185 15.04 -4.78 -1.64
C LYS A 185 15.75 -4.28 -0.39
N VAL A 186 15.00 -3.73 0.56
CA VAL A 186 15.56 -3.23 1.83
C VAL A 186 15.95 -4.39 2.74
N PHE A 187 15.13 -5.45 2.79
CA PHE A 187 15.32 -6.63 3.64
C PHE A 187 15.44 -7.92 2.81
N PRO A 188 16.48 -8.09 1.99
CA PRO A 188 16.58 -9.19 1.01
C PRO A 188 16.70 -10.58 1.64
N LYS A 189 17.03 -10.65 2.93
CA LYS A 189 17.14 -11.93 3.67
C LYS A 189 15.83 -12.35 4.34
N ALA A 190 14.83 -11.44 4.41
CA ALA A 190 13.56 -11.73 5.03
C ALA A 190 12.74 -12.75 4.22
N THR A 191 11.99 -13.58 4.93
CA THR A 191 10.87 -14.31 4.34
C THR A 191 9.68 -13.36 4.28
N HIS A 192 9.18 -13.07 3.09
CA HIS A 192 8.03 -12.19 2.90
C HIS A 192 6.76 -13.01 2.61
N THR A 193 5.81 -12.95 3.52
CA THR A 193 4.51 -13.62 3.39
C THR A 193 3.46 -12.58 3.01
N VAL A 194 2.87 -12.74 1.84
CA VAL A 194 1.72 -11.94 1.39
C VAL A 194 0.44 -12.66 1.78
N VAL A 195 -0.45 -11.95 2.44
CA VAL A 195 -1.82 -12.40 2.75
C VAL A 195 -2.80 -11.51 2.00
N ASP A 196 -3.53 -12.08 1.06
CA ASP A 196 -4.50 -11.32 0.28
C ASP A 196 -5.62 -12.25 -0.24
N ILE A 197 -6.68 -11.67 -0.79
CA ILE A 197 -7.76 -12.39 -1.46
C ILE A 197 -7.52 -12.42 -2.98
N GLU A 198 -8.19 -13.34 -3.68
CA GLU A 198 -8.18 -13.33 -5.14
C GLU A 198 -9.00 -12.15 -5.71
N PRO A 199 -8.61 -11.58 -6.86
CA PRO A 199 -7.44 -11.92 -7.69
C PRO A 199 -6.14 -11.20 -7.27
N ALA A 200 -6.14 -10.38 -6.20
CA ALA A 200 -4.96 -9.63 -5.76
C ALA A 200 -3.79 -10.57 -5.39
N LEU A 201 -4.08 -11.71 -4.76
CA LEU A 201 -3.08 -12.72 -4.42
C LEU A 201 -2.39 -13.31 -5.65
N THR A 202 -3.15 -13.64 -6.70
CA THR A 202 -2.62 -14.09 -7.99
C THR A 202 -1.76 -13.01 -8.65
N ILE A 203 -2.20 -11.76 -8.62
CA ILE A 203 -1.47 -10.62 -9.21
C ILE A 203 -0.14 -10.40 -8.46
N SER A 204 -0.17 -10.35 -7.13
CA SER A 204 1.04 -10.14 -6.32
C SER A 204 2.02 -11.30 -6.46
N ARG A 205 1.53 -12.53 -6.50
CA ARG A 205 2.35 -13.72 -6.75
C ARG A 205 3.09 -13.59 -8.07
N TRP A 206 2.38 -13.36 -9.16
CA TRP A 206 2.99 -13.18 -10.47
C TRP A 206 4.01 -12.04 -10.48
N TYR A 207 3.65 -10.89 -9.93
CA TYR A 207 4.49 -9.70 -9.94
C TYR A 207 5.79 -9.90 -9.15
N LEU A 208 5.67 -10.39 -7.92
CA LEU A 208 6.82 -10.54 -7.04
C LEU A 208 7.73 -11.70 -7.44
N THR A 209 7.18 -12.84 -7.86
CA THR A 209 8.01 -13.98 -8.33
C THR A 209 8.74 -13.66 -9.62
N SER A 210 8.13 -12.86 -10.51
CA SER A 210 8.78 -12.40 -11.74
C SER A 210 9.93 -11.43 -11.47
N LEU A 211 9.81 -10.58 -10.45
CA LEU A 211 10.85 -9.59 -10.11
C LEU A 211 11.92 -10.15 -9.17
N PHE A 212 11.59 -11.16 -8.39
CA PHE A 212 12.46 -11.76 -7.37
C PHE A 212 12.42 -13.29 -7.40
N PRO A 213 12.92 -13.94 -8.47
CA PRO A 213 12.83 -15.40 -8.61
C PRO A 213 13.55 -16.19 -7.51
N GLY A 214 14.49 -15.56 -6.79
CA GLY A 214 15.23 -16.17 -5.68
C GLY A 214 14.79 -15.74 -4.28
N ALA A 215 13.75 -14.90 -4.15
CA ALA A 215 13.30 -14.42 -2.85
C ALA A 215 12.49 -15.50 -2.10
N ARG A 216 12.53 -15.43 -0.76
CA ARG A 216 11.73 -16.29 0.12
C ARG A 216 10.30 -15.74 0.22
N LEU A 217 9.45 -16.07 -0.76
CA LEU A 217 8.09 -15.61 -0.86
C LEU A 217 7.09 -16.68 -0.46
N ARG A 218 6.06 -16.28 0.28
CA ARG A 218 4.89 -17.10 0.61
C ARG A 218 3.65 -16.31 0.27
N PHE A 219 2.61 -16.99 -0.21
CA PHE A 219 1.34 -16.38 -0.60
C PHE A 219 0.23 -17.19 0.04
N LEU A 220 -0.52 -16.56 0.91
CA LEU A 220 -1.55 -17.21 1.72
C LEU A 220 -2.89 -16.50 1.50
N GLN A 221 -3.95 -17.28 1.45
CA GLN A 221 -5.29 -16.75 1.63
C GLN A 221 -5.55 -16.43 3.12
N PRO A 222 -6.54 -15.56 3.42
CA PRO A 222 -6.82 -15.16 4.80
C PRO A 222 -7.04 -16.34 5.76
N GLU A 223 -7.72 -17.40 5.30
CA GLU A 223 -7.96 -18.60 6.12
C GLU A 223 -6.67 -19.36 6.45
N GLU A 224 -5.71 -19.36 5.54
CA GLU A 224 -4.41 -20.01 5.75
C GLU A 224 -3.56 -19.19 6.73
N ALA A 225 -3.70 -17.84 6.70
CA ALA A 225 -2.99 -16.93 7.60
C ALA A 225 -3.35 -17.16 9.07
N GLN A 226 -4.57 -17.66 9.37
CA GLN A 226 -4.97 -18.04 10.72
C GLN A 226 -4.08 -19.13 11.33
N ARG A 227 -3.43 -19.95 10.50
CA ARG A 227 -2.55 -21.04 10.93
C ARG A 227 -1.09 -20.60 11.14
N LEU A 228 -0.77 -19.33 10.91
CA LEU A 228 0.56 -18.80 11.23
C LEU A 228 0.80 -18.93 12.74
N ARG A 229 2.00 -19.35 13.08
CA ARG A 229 2.38 -19.59 14.48
C ARG A 229 2.53 -18.27 15.22
N GLU A 230 2.32 -18.32 16.53
CA GLU A 230 2.63 -17.23 17.44
C GLU A 230 4.10 -16.81 17.29
N GLY A 231 4.35 -15.50 17.38
CA GLY A 231 5.69 -14.93 17.25
C GLY A 231 6.40 -15.21 15.93
N SER A 232 5.66 -15.56 14.86
CA SER A 232 6.26 -15.95 13.57
C SER A 232 6.58 -14.78 12.63
N ALA A 233 6.24 -13.55 13.02
CA ALA A 233 6.51 -12.34 12.23
C ALA A 233 7.26 -11.30 13.05
N ASP A 234 8.45 -10.89 12.60
CA ASP A 234 9.17 -9.76 13.17
C ASP A 234 8.54 -8.42 12.77
N LEU A 235 7.84 -8.42 11.64
CA LEU A 235 7.13 -7.26 11.10
C LEU A 235 5.82 -7.68 10.46
N VAL A 236 4.73 -7.05 10.89
CA VAL A 236 3.43 -7.12 10.21
C VAL A 236 3.12 -5.77 9.58
N VAL A 237 2.72 -5.77 8.32
CA VAL A 237 2.40 -4.57 7.54
C VAL A 237 0.99 -4.66 6.97
N SER A 238 0.19 -3.61 7.12
CA SER A 238 -1.05 -3.47 6.37
C SER A 238 -1.25 -2.01 5.92
N ILE A 239 -1.34 -1.84 4.59
CA ILE A 239 -1.44 -0.51 3.96
C ILE A 239 -2.67 -0.46 3.07
N SER A 240 -3.59 0.45 3.38
CA SER A 240 -4.79 0.70 2.57
C SER A 240 -5.65 -0.55 2.34
N SER A 241 -5.89 -1.32 3.40
CA SER A 241 -6.63 -2.58 3.32
C SER A 241 -7.68 -2.71 4.43
N LEU A 242 -7.31 -2.53 5.71
CA LEU A 242 -8.23 -2.76 6.84
C LEU A 242 -9.47 -1.84 6.82
N HIS A 243 -9.34 -0.61 6.35
CA HIS A 243 -10.48 0.33 6.28
C HIS A 243 -11.59 -0.11 5.29
N GLU A 244 -11.30 -1.05 4.41
CA GLU A 244 -12.23 -1.61 3.42
C GLU A 244 -12.94 -2.85 3.93
N MET A 245 -12.61 -3.29 5.14
CA MET A 245 -13.13 -4.49 5.78
C MET A 245 -14.32 -4.15 6.70
N ARG A 246 -15.05 -5.18 7.11
CA ARG A 246 -16.05 -5.07 8.19
C ARG A 246 -15.35 -4.91 9.54
N ARG A 247 -16.05 -4.36 10.54
CA ARG A 247 -15.50 -4.17 11.91
C ARG A 247 -15.05 -5.49 12.54
N ASP A 248 -15.79 -6.57 12.36
CA ASP A 248 -15.44 -7.91 12.85
C ASP A 248 -14.17 -8.47 12.18
N GLN A 249 -13.96 -8.15 10.92
CA GLN A 249 -12.74 -8.50 10.20
C GLN A 249 -11.53 -7.71 10.71
N VAL A 250 -11.69 -6.40 10.93
CA VAL A 250 -10.62 -5.56 11.49
C VAL A 250 -10.20 -6.11 12.86
N GLN A 251 -11.17 -6.44 13.73
CA GLN A 251 -10.87 -7.07 15.03
C GLN A 251 -10.09 -8.37 14.86
N ALA A 252 -10.58 -9.29 14.00
CA ALA A 252 -9.94 -10.58 13.77
C ALA A 252 -8.50 -10.45 13.22
N TYR A 253 -8.26 -9.47 12.35
CA TYR A 253 -6.90 -9.19 11.85
C TYR A 253 -6.00 -8.60 12.93
N LEU A 254 -6.49 -7.72 13.80
CA LEU A 254 -5.69 -7.19 14.91
C LEU A 254 -5.38 -8.28 15.93
N ASP A 255 -6.32 -9.19 16.22
CA ASP A 255 -6.06 -10.37 17.07
C ASP A 255 -5.02 -11.30 16.42
N LEU A 256 -5.08 -11.49 15.11
CA LEU A 256 -4.07 -12.22 14.36
C LEU A 256 -2.70 -11.54 14.45
N PHE A 257 -2.63 -10.22 14.27
CA PHE A 257 -1.39 -9.46 14.35
C PHE A 257 -0.78 -9.53 15.75
N ASP A 258 -1.59 -9.42 16.80
CA ASP A 258 -1.16 -9.58 18.18
C ASP A 258 -0.46 -10.93 18.38
N ARG A 259 -1.09 -11.99 17.93
CA ARG A 259 -0.56 -13.34 18.06
C ARG A 259 0.71 -13.59 17.25
N ILE A 260 0.73 -13.19 15.96
CA ILE A 260 1.87 -13.54 15.09
C ILE A 260 3.07 -12.61 15.25
N ALA A 261 2.87 -11.36 15.71
CA ALA A 261 3.92 -10.38 15.89
C ALA A 261 4.44 -10.29 17.32
N GLY A 262 4.20 -11.28 18.17
CA GLY A 262 4.69 -11.30 19.53
C GLY A 262 6.21 -11.05 19.61
N GLY A 263 6.61 -9.94 20.25
CA GLY A 263 7.99 -9.43 20.24
C GLY A 263 8.41 -8.60 19.03
N GLY A 264 7.56 -8.48 18.01
CA GLY A 264 7.83 -7.76 16.77
C GLY A 264 7.16 -6.38 16.66
N VAL A 265 7.00 -5.93 15.44
CA VAL A 265 6.42 -4.63 15.10
C VAL A 265 5.19 -4.81 14.20
N VAL A 266 4.14 -4.06 14.48
CA VAL A 266 2.99 -3.89 13.57
C VAL A 266 3.01 -2.47 13.01
N TYR A 267 2.95 -2.34 11.68
CA TYR A 267 2.82 -1.08 10.98
C TYR A 267 1.51 -1.06 10.19
N LEU A 268 0.68 -0.06 10.47
CA LEU A 268 -0.58 0.19 9.77
C LEU A 268 -0.53 1.56 9.09
N LYS A 269 -1.05 1.63 7.85
CA LYS A 269 -1.33 2.88 7.15
C LYS A 269 -2.69 2.79 6.49
N GLN A 270 -3.70 3.42 7.08
CA GLN A 270 -5.09 3.32 6.66
C GLN A 270 -5.69 4.72 6.48
N TRP A 271 -6.82 4.84 5.77
CA TRP A 271 -7.56 6.08 5.75
C TRP A 271 -7.90 6.52 7.19
N GLU A 272 -7.72 7.80 7.46
CA GLU A 272 -8.13 8.38 8.74
C GLU A 272 -9.62 8.15 9.02
N ARG A 273 -10.45 8.30 7.97
CA ARG A 273 -11.86 7.95 7.98
C ARG A 273 -12.29 7.58 6.56
N TRP A 274 -12.95 6.45 6.42
CA TRP A 274 -13.44 5.98 5.13
C TRP A 274 -14.85 5.41 5.25
N THR A 275 -15.70 5.76 4.27
CA THR A 275 -17.04 5.22 4.16
C THR A 275 -17.08 4.28 2.97
N ASN A 276 -17.45 3.03 3.23
CA ASN A 276 -17.58 2.01 2.21
C ASN A 276 -18.72 2.40 1.24
N PRO A 277 -18.44 2.56 -0.06
CA PRO A 277 -19.45 2.99 -1.02
C PRO A 277 -20.52 1.95 -1.33
N VAL A 278 -20.35 0.69 -0.90
CA VAL A 278 -21.27 -0.42 -1.17
C VAL A 278 -22.30 -0.57 -0.05
N ASP A 279 -21.84 -0.56 1.20
CA ASP A 279 -22.71 -0.79 2.37
C ASP A 279 -22.90 0.43 3.28
N GLY A 280 -22.21 1.54 2.99
CA GLY A 280 -22.28 2.78 3.77
C GLY A 280 -21.61 2.72 5.13
N VAL A 281 -20.97 1.62 5.50
CA VAL A 281 -20.25 1.49 6.78
C VAL A 281 -19.06 2.43 6.79
N THR A 282 -18.94 3.22 7.85
CA THR A 282 -17.80 4.11 8.08
C THR A 282 -16.88 3.50 9.12
N LEU A 283 -15.58 3.46 8.80
CA LEU A 283 -14.52 3.11 9.71
C LEU A 283 -13.57 4.31 9.87
N ALA A 284 -13.25 4.65 11.12
CA ALA A 284 -12.22 5.62 11.44
C ALA A 284 -11.02 4.89 12.08
N PHE A 285 -9.83 5.41 11.82
CA PHE A 285 -8.58 4.78 12.30
C PHE A 285 -8.51 4.71 13.83
N ASP A 286 -9.00 5.73 14.50
CA ASP A 286 -9.08 5.82 15.96
C ASP A 286 -10.12 4.88 16.58
N GLU A 287 -11.01 4.31 15.78
CA GLU A 287 -11.99 3.29 16.21
C GLU A 287 -11.44 1.86 16.09
N TYR A 288 -10.19 1.69 15.62
CA TYR A 288 -9.61 0.35 15.51
C TYR A 288 -9.35 -0.23 16.90
N PRO A 289 -9.75 -1.48 17.17
CA PRO A 289 -9.60 -2.13 18.46
C PRO A 289 -8.14 -2.60 18.66
N VAL A 290 -7.20 -1.65 18.66
CA VAL A 290 -5.79 -1.94 18.89
C VAL A 290 -5.62 -2.51 20.30
N PRO A 291 -4.95 -3.67 20.47
CA PRO A 291 -4.73 -4.26 21.77
C PRO A 291 -4.00 -3.32 22.73
N THR A 292 -4.50 -3.19 23.96
CA THR A 292 -3.99 -2.24 24.97
C THR A 292 -2.56 -2.52 25.41
N GLY A 293 -2.09 -3.75 25.23
CA GLY A 293 -0.71 -4.15 25.52
C GLY A 293 0.32 -3.63 24.51
N TRP A 294 -0.11 -3.18 23.33
CA TRP A 294 0.81 -2.68 22.31
C TRP A 294 1.40 -1.33 22.71
N ARG A 295 2.71 -1.19 22.60
CA ARG A 295 3.41 0.06 22.88
C ARG A 295 3.56 0.87 21.59
N SER A 296 2.91 2.02 21.50
CA SER A 296 3.03 2.92 20.38
C SER A 296 4.48 3.39 20.17
N VAL A 297 4.96 3.29 18.93
CA VAL A 297 6.22 3.88 18.48
C VAL A 297 5.94 5.26 17.89
N PHE A 298 4.93 5.35 17.03
CA PHE A 298 4.36 6.60 16.56
C PHE A 298 2.93 6.38 16.05
N ASP A 299 2.16 7.46 16.00
CA ASP A 299 0.81 7.52 15.45
C ASP A 299 0.56 8.93 14.91
N GLU A 300 0.56 9.11 13.60
CA GLU A 300 0.57 10.42 12.96
C GLU A 300 -0.13 10.42 11.59
N VAL A 301 -0.47 11.60 11.09
CA VAL A 301 -0.97 11.77 9.72
C VAL A 301 0.13 11.40 8.74
N ALA A 302 -0.18 10.54 7.77
CA ALA A 302 0.80 10.11 6.79
C ALA A 302 1.26 11.31 5.92
N PRO A 303 2.57 11.46 5.68
CA PRO A 303 3.08 12.51 4.81
C PRO A 303 2.55 12.32 3.39
N VAL A 304 2.32 13.41 2.69
CA VAL A 304 1.74 13.46 1.34
C VAL A 304 0.31 12.93 1.29
N GLN A 305 0.08 11.70 1.68
CA GLN A 305 -1.24 11.07 1.71
C GLN A 305 -2.02 11.47 2.98
N THR A 306 -2.24 12.75 3.17
CA THR A 306 -2.81 13.35 4.40
C THR A 306 -4.27 12.99 4.71
N ASN A 307 -4.88 12.13 3.91
CA ASN A 307 -6.14 11.46 4.24
C ASN A 307 -5.90 10.12 4.95
N PHE A 308 -4.63 9.71 5.05
CA PHE A 308 -4.24 8.49 5.74
C PHE A 308 -3.58 8.85 7.07
N ARG A 309 -3.81 8.00 8.03
CA ARG A 309 -3.06 7.92 9.26
C ARG A 309 -2.13 6.71 9.18
N HIS A 310 -0.91 6.84 9.67
CA HIS A 310 -0.02 5.73 9.83
C HIS A 310 0.53 5.64 11.24
N ALA A 311 0.63 4.44 11.72
CA ALA A 311 1.10 4.17 13.07
C ALA A 311 1.89 2.88 13.13
N ALA A 312 2.75 2.79 14.12
CA ALA A 312 3.51 1.59 14.40
C ALA A 312 3.52 1.30 15.90
N TRP A 313 3.49 0.03 16.22
CA TRP A 313 3.53 -0.45 17.61
C TRP A 313 4.52 -1.59 17.75
N ARG A 314 5.13 -1.67 18.91
CA ARG A 314 5.81 -2.87 19.38
C ARG A 314 4.81 -3.75 20.10
N VAL A 315 4.72 -4.99 19.68
CA VAL A 315 3.86 -6.00 20.28
C VAL A 315 4.66 -6.68 21.42
N PRO A 316 4.11 -6.86 22.61
CA PRO A 316 4.78 -7.59 23.67
C PRO A 316 5.14 -9.01 23.25
N SER A 317 6.23 -9.55 23.77
CA SER A 317 6.47 -10.99 23.73
C SER A 317 5.45 -11.68 24.63
N ALA A 318 4.94 -12.82 24.22
CA ALA A 318 4.06 -13.64 25.03
C ALA A 318 4.77 -14.17 26.28
#